data_ecee6eb0ecbdbca76374359b071f237c
#
_entry.id   ecee6eb0ecbdbca76374359b071f237c
#
_cell.length_a   1.000
_cell.length_b   1.000
_cell.length_c   1.000
_cell.angle_alpha   90.00
_cell.angle_beta   90.00
_cell.angle_gamma   90.00
#
_symmetry.space_group_name_H-M   'P 1'
#
loop_
_entity.id
_entity.type
_entity.pdbx_description
1 polymer ?
#
loop_
_entity_poly.entity_id
_entity_poly.type
_entity_poly.pdbx_seq_one_letter_code
_entity_poly.pdbx_strand_id
1 'polypeptide(L)'
;MYTIGEFAKLAGVTQRTLRYYDKIGLLKPDAHSEKEYRLYSDQELIKLQNIIALRYLRFSLAEIKEMLQKEGENFTAQDSLKKQKEAFQKRRSI
;
A
#
# COMPACT_ATOMS: atom_id res chain seq x y z
N MET A 1 -5.84 3.45 16.81
CA MET A 1 -4.86 3.75 15.75
C MET A 1 -3.46 3.32 16.17
N TYR A 2 -2.59 3.10 15.19
CA TYR A 2 -1.22 2.67 15.45
C TYR A 2 -0.25 3.82 15.22
N THR A 3 0.78 3.93 16.06
CA THR A 3 1.91 4.81 15.77
C THR A 3 2.71 4.22 14.60
N ILE A 4 3.57 5.02 13.98
CA ILE A 4 4.41 4.52 12.87
C ILE A 4 5.28 3.33 13.31
N GLY A 5 5.79 3.35 14.53
CA GLY A 5 6.59 2.25 15.07
C GLY A 5 5.79 0.96 15.23
N GLU A 6 4.61 1.06 15.83
CA GLU A 6 3.69 -0.06 15.99
C GLU A 6 3.25 -0.62 14.64
N PHE A 7 2.89 0.26 13.72
CA PHE A 7 2.42 -0.11 12.38
C PHE A 7 3.51 -0.80 11.56
N ALA A 8 4.73 -0.27 11.60
CA ALA A 8 5.88 -0.86 10.92
C ALA A 8 6.14 -2.28 11.43
N LYS A 9 6.09 -2.46 12.74
CA LYS A 9 6.31 -3.76 13.38
C LYS A 9 5.22 -4.76 13.00
N LEU A 10 3.96 -4.32 13.04
CA LEU A 10 2.80 -5.15 12.70
C LEU A 10 2.84 -5.60 11.24
N ALA A 11 3.23 -4.73 10.35
CA ALA A 11 3.25 -5.02 8.92
C ALA A 11 4.56 -5.63 8.42
N GLY A 12 5.59 -5.67 9.26
CA GLY A 12 6.88 -6.24 8.88
C GLY A 12 7.67 -5.36 7.91
N VAL A 13 7.51 -4.05 7.99
CA VAL A 13 8.25 -3.08 7.18
C VAL A 13 9.00 -2.12 8.10
N THR A 14 9.89 -1.31 7.51
CA THR A 14 10.63 -0.30 8.28
C THR A 14 9.82 0.99 8.36
N GLN A 15 10.08 1.79 9.40
CA GLN A 15 9.51 3.13 9.49
C GLN A 15 9.96 4.01 8.33
N ARG A 16 11.20 3.82 7.86
CA ARG A 16 11.74 4.54 6.71
C ARG A 16 10.89 4.29 5.46
N THR A 17 10.49 3.05 5.24
CA THR A 17 9.60 2.69 4.12
C THR A 17 8.27 3.43 4.23
N LEU A 18 7.68 3.47 5.43
CA LEU A 18 6.41 4.14 5.65
C LEU A 18 6.52 5.65 5.41
N ARG A 19 7.61 6.27 5.86
CA ARG A 19 7.86 7.70 5.62
C ARG A 19 8.03 7.98 4.13
N TYR A 20 8.72 7.10 3.42
CA TYR A 20 8.89 7.23 1.98
C TYR A 20 7.55 7.10 1.24
N TYR A 21 6.71 6.13 1.63
CA TYR A 21 5.41 5.94 1.02
C TYR A 21 4.48 7.14 1.26
N ASP A 22 4.59 7.77 2.42
CA ASP A 22 3.88 9.03 2.70
C ASP A 22 4.38 10.15 1.77
N LYS A 23 5.70 10.28 1.65
CA LYS A 23 6.33 11.31 0.83
C LYS A 23 5.90 11.23 -0.63
N ILE A 24 5.85 10.03 -1.20
CA ILE A 24 5.45 9.86 -2.61
C ILE A 24 3.94 9.76 -2.80
N GLY A 25 3.17 9.84 -1.73
CA GLY A 25 1.71 9.78 -1.79
C GLY A 25 1.14 8.39 -2.06
N LEU A 26 1.93 7.34 -1.82
CA LEU A 26 1.49 5.95 -2.01
C LEU A 26 0.64 5.46 -0.85
N LEU A 27 1.07 5.75 0.38
CA LEU A 27 0.36 5.38 1.60
C LEU A 27 0.53 6.48 2.62
N LYS A 28 -0.55 7.22 2.88
CA LYS A 28 -0.54 8.32 3.84
C LYS A 28 -1.12 7.86 5.17
N PRO A 29 -0.65 8.42 6.30
CA PRO A 29 -1.28 8.14 7.58
C PRO A 29 -2.72 8.66 7.58
N ASP A 30 -3.58 8.04 8.40
CA ASP A 30 -4.97 8.46 8.53
C ASP A 30 -5.11 9.79 9.26
N ALA A 31 -4.21 10.03 10.21
CA ALA A 31 -4.24 11.23 11.05
C ALA A 31 -2.86 11.53 11.60
N HIS A 32 -2.75 12.67 12.27
CA HIS A 32 -1.56 13.04 13.03
C HIS A 32 -1.99 13.34 14.47
N SER A 33 -1.15 12.97 15.43
CA SER A 33 -1.39 13.32 16.84
C SER A 33 -1.17 14.82 17.05
N GLU A 34 -1.50 15.31 18.25
CA GLU A 34 -1.24 16.70 18.63
C GLU A 34 0.24 17.08 18.49
N LYS A 35 1.14 16.11 18.62
CA LYS A 35 2.59 16.28 18.47
C LYS A 35 3.08 16.02 17.05
N GLU A 36 2.18 15.97 16.06
CA GLU A 36 2.50 15.73 14.65
C GLU A 36 3.06 14.33 14.36
N TYR A 37 2.86 13.37 15.25
CA TYR A 37 3.24 11.97 14.97
C TYR A 37 2.21 11.32 14.05
N ARG A 38 2.69 10.53 13.10
CA ARG A 38 1.84 9.80 12.15
C ARG A 38 1.05 8.71 12.85
N LEU A 39 -0.25 8.65 12.56
CA LEU A 39 -1.16 7.63 13.08
C LEU A 39 -1.80 6.86 11.93
N TYR A 40 -1.81 5.55 12.04
CA TYR A 40 -2.34 4.66 11.00
C TYR A 40 -3.51 3.85 11.54
N SER A 41 -4.53 3.65 10.71
CA SER A 41 -5.69 2.83 11.05
C SER A 41 -5.58 1.44 10.41
N ASP A 42 -6.56 0.57 10.69
CA ASP A 42 -6.66 -0.74 10.07
C ASP A 42 -6.85 -0.64 8.55
N GLN A 43 -7.45 0.43 8.05
CA GLN A 43 -7.59 0.65 6.62
C GLN A 43 -6.25 0.80 5.93
N GLU A 44 -5.31 1.54 6.55
CA GLU A 44 -3.96 1.67 6.01
C GLU A 44 -3.20 0.35 6.10
N LEU A 45 -3.51 -0.48 7.08
CA LEU A 45 -2.91 -1.81 7.16
C LEU A 45 -3.33 -2.67 5.97
N ILE A 46 -4.61 -2.66 5.62
CA ILE A 46 -5.13 -3.37 4.45
C ILE A 46 -4.46 -2.85 3.17
N LYS A 47 -4.38 -1.53 3.01
CA LYS A 47 -3.71 -0.89 1.86
C LYS A 47 -2.25 -1.31 1.79
N LEU A 48 -1.55 -1.32 2.91
CA LEU A 48 -0.15 -1.70 2.95
C LEU A 48 0.05 -3.17 2.58
N GLN A 49 -0.83 -4.06 3.04
CA GLN A 49 -0.78 -5.46 2.66
C GLN A 49 -0.96 -5.64 1.16
N ASN A 50 -1.85 -4.86 0.54
CA ASN A 50 -2.03 -4.86 -0.92
C ASN A 50 -0.77 -4.34 -1.63
N ILE A 51 -0.16 -3.28 -1.11
CA ILE A 51 1.08 -2.73 -1.67
C ILE A 51 2.19 -3.78 -1.61
N ILE A 52 2.35 -4.44 -0.47
CA ILE A 52 3.37 -5.49 -0.28
C ILE A 52 3.15 -6.63 -1.29
N ALA A 53 1.91 -7.08 -1.44
CA ALA A 53 1.57 -8.14 -2.38
C ALA A 53 1.91 -7.74 -3.83
N LEU A 54 1.56 -6.52 -4.22
CA LEU A 54 1.84 -6.01 -5.56
C LEU A 54 3.35 -5.84 -5.80
N ARG A 55 4.10 -5.40 -4.78
CA ARG A 55 5.56 -5.33 -4.86
C ARG A 55 6.19 -6.71 -5.00
N TYR A 56 5.67 -7.68 -4.26
CA TYR A 56 6.11 -9.07 -4.40
C TYR A 56 5.92 -9.57 -5.82
N LEU A 57 4.86 -9.13 -6.48
CA LEU A 57 4.54 -9.48 -7.87
C LEU A 57 5.26 -8.58 -8.89
N ARG A 58 6.17 -7.75 -8.42
CA ARG A 58 7.09 -6.91 -9.20
C ARG A 58 6.46 -5.72 -9.91
N PHE A 59 5.29 -5.28 -9.45
CA PHE A 59 4.78 -3.99 -9.88
C PHE A 59 5.65 -2.87 -9.32
N SER A 60 5.88 -1.84 -10.11
CA SER A 60 6.61 -0.66 -9.64
C SER A 60 5.74 0.15 -8.68
N LEU A 61 6.37 0.98 -7.85
CA LEU A 61 5.63 1.86 -6.95
C LEU A 61 4.73 2.82 -7.73
N ALA A 62 5.16 3.30 -8.89
CA ALA A 62 4.35 4.16 -9.74
C ALA A 62 3.10 3.43 -10.24
N GLU A 63 3.26 2.18 -10.68
CA GLU A 63 2.13 1.36 -11.12
C GLU A 63 1.14 1.09 -9.98
N ILE A 64 1.67 0.76 -8.80
CA ILE A 64 0.85 0.52 -7.61
C ILE A 64 0.06 1.77 -7.23
N LYS A 65 0.72 2.92 -7.22
CA LYS A 65 0.08 4.20 -6.91
C LYS A 65 -1.07 4.48 -7.87
N GLU A 66 -0.86 4.26 -9.16
CA GLU A 66 -1.88 4.43 -10.17
C GLU A 66 -3.05 3.48 -9.95
N MET A 67 -2.77 2.21 -9.65
CA MET A 67 -3.80 1.21 -9.36
C MET A 67 -4.65 1.60 -8.15
N LEU A 68 -4.02 2.06 -7.08
CA LEU A 68 -4.71 2.47 -5.86
C LEU A 68 -5.58 3.71 -6.11
N GLN A 69 -5.12 4.65 -6.91
CA GLN A 69 -5.87 5.85 -7.25
C GLN A 69 -7.11 5.53 -8.11
N LYS A 70 -6.98 4.60 -9.04
CA LYS A 70 -8.09 4.19 -9.90
C LYS A 70 -9.17 3.42 -9.14
N GLU A 71 -8.77 2.55 -8.22
CA GLU A 71 -9.70 1.71 -7.48
C GLU A 71 -10.31 2.44 -6.27
N GLY A 72 -9.70 3.54 -5.85
CA GLY A 72 -10.17 4.30 -4.70
C GLY A 72 -10.10 3.51 -3.40
N GLU A 73 -11.05 3.78 -2.51
CA GLU A 73 -11.07 3.19 -1.16
C GLU A 73 -11.52 1.73 -1.13
N ASN A 74 -12.05 1.23 -2.23
CA ASN A 74 -12.57 -0.14 -2.32
C ASN A 74 -11.54 -1.16 -2.81
N PHE A 75 -10.29 -0.76 -2.89
CA PHE A 75 -9.21 -1.63 -3.32
C PHE A 75 -8.97 -2.75 -2.29
N THR A 76 -9.05 -4.01 -2.73
CA THR A 76 -8.86 -5.18 -1.89
C THR A 76 -7.73 -6.06 -2.42
N ALA A 77 -7.22 -6.97 -1.57
CA ALA A 77 -6.21 -7.94 -1.97
C ALA A 77 -6.73 -8.85 -3.10
N GLN A 78 -8.02 -9.17 -3.07
CA GLN A 78 -8.66 -10.00 -4.08
C GLN A 78 -8.67 -9.29 -5.45
N ASP A 79 -8.97 -7.99 -5.46
CA ASP A 79 -8.93 -7.18 -6.68
C ASP A 79 -7.50 -7.10 -7.22
N SER A 80 -6.51 -6.98 -6.35
CA SER A 80 -5.09 -6.99 -6.73
C SER A 80 -4.72 -8.28 -7.46
N LEU A 81 -5.12 -9.41 -6.93
CA LEU A 81 -4.85 -10.72 -7.52
C LEU A 81 -5.52 -10.87 -8.87
N LYS A 82 -6.76 -10.41 -8.99
CA LYS A 82 -7.51 -10.45 -10.24
C LYS A 82 -6.82 -9.63 -11.33
N LYS A 83 -6.44 -8.39 -11.01
CA LYS A 83 -5.75 -7.51 -11.96
C LYS A 83 -4.40 -8.08 -12.39
N GLN A 84 -3.71 -8.70 -11.47
CA GLN A 84 -2.44 -9.33 -11.78
C GLN A 84 -2.59 -10.50 -12.73
N LYS A 85 -3.62 -11.33 -12.57
CA LYS A 85 -3.90 -12.41 -13.51
C LYS A 85 -4.13 -11.87 -14.92
N GLU A 86 -4.89 -10.80 -15.04
CA GLU A 86 -5.14 -10.15 -16.33
C GLU A 86 -3.84 -9.62 -16.96
N ALA A 87 -3.02 -8.94 -16.18
CA ALA A 87 -1.73 -8.43 -16.65
C ALA A 87 -0.79 -9.56 -17.07
N PHE A 88 -0.77 -10.65 -16.33
CA PHE A 88 0.05 -11.81 -16.61
C PHE A 88 -0.40 -12.51 -17.90
N GLN A 89 -1.71 -12.64 -18.10
CA GLN A 89 -2.28 -13.21 -19.31
C GLN A 89 -1.97 -12.38 -20.54
N LYS A 90 -2.05 -11.05 -20.44
CA LYS A 90 -1.68 -10.15 -21.54
C LYS A 90 -0.22 -10.31 -21.96
N ARG A 91 0.67 -10.48 -21.00
CA ARG A 91 2.10 -10.68 -21.27
C ARG A 91 2.36 -12.00 -21.97
N ARG A 92 1.55 -13.02 -21.74
CA ARG A 92 1.67 -14.34 -22.38
C ARG A 92 1.14 -14.35 -23.81
N SER A 93 0.27 -13.43 -24.16
CA SER A 93 -0.37 -13.37 -25.48
C SER A 93 0.52 -12.73 -26.55
N ILE A 94 1.69 -12.27 -26.16
CA ILE A 94 2.66 -11.69 -27.07
C ILE A 94 3.64 -12.80 -27.51
#